data_0c223f618b74d424d0ab09bdfd792bc9
#
_entry.id   0c223f618b74d424d0ab09bdfd792bc9
#
_cell.length_a   1.000
_cell.length_b   1.000
_cell.length_c   1.000
_cell.angle_alpha   90.00
_cell.angle_beta   90.00
_cell.angle_gamma   90.00
#
_symmetry.space_group_name_H-M   'P 1'
#
loop_
_entity.id
_entity.type
_entity.pdbx_description
1 polymer ?
#
loop_
_entity_poly.entity_id
_entity_poly.type
_entity_poly.pdbx_seq_one_letter_code
_entity_poly.pdbx_strand_id
1 'polypeptide(L)'
;MNYKNYLEIAKEAAKEAGNFLTKNKLSKKEIYSEEGRDIKLQLDRETEDLIRKKISSTNIPVLGEEFGGEESSELERWVIDPIDGTANYFRGLDQCCISIALMDKNEALVGVVYNFNNGEMYAAAKELGCYLNDSKVTVSNINQKNKASLTTGFPASETIESQYDFLEDLKGWKKIRMFGSAALSCAYV
;
A
#
# COMPACT_ATOMS: atom_id res chain seq x y z
N MET A 1 -12.89 -18.99 -9.50
CA MET A 1 -12.68 -18.23 -8.24
C MET A 1 -13.59 -17.00 -8.24
N ASN A 2 -14.16 -16.60 -7.10
CA ASN A 2 -15.05 -15.43 -7.07
C ASN A 2 -14.25 -14.17 -6.68
N TYR A 3 -13.45 -13.65 -7.61
CA TYR A 3 -12.62 -12.44 -7.37
C TYR A 3 -13.44 -11.22 -6.95
N LYS A 4 -14.68 -11.10 -7.42
CA LYS A 4 -15.57 -10.03 -7.01
C LYS A 4 -15.86 -10.06 -5.50
N ASN A 5 -16.11 -11.24 -4.94
CA ASN A 5 -16.35 -11.39 -3.51
C ASN A 5 -15.09 -11.05 -2.69
N TYR A 6 -13.92 -11.52 -3.10
CA TYR A 6 -12.65 -11.19 -2.44
C TYR A 6 -12.34 -9.70 -2.50
N LEU A 7 -12.64 -9.05 -3.64
CA LEU A 7 -12.48 -7.61 -3.79
C LEU A 7 -13.37 -6.83 -2.79
N GLU A 8 -14.63 -7.22 -2.64
CA GLU A 8 -15.53 -6.56 -1.67
C GLU A 8 -15.08 -6.78 -0.23
N ILE A 9 -14.61 -7.98 0.14
CA ILE A 9 -14.03 -8.26 1.47
C ILE A 9 -12.82 -7.36 1.72
N ALA A 10 -11.90 -7.23 0.76
CA ALA A 10 -10.71 -6.39 0.88
C ALA A 10 -11.07 -4.89 1.01
N LYS A 11 -12.05 -4.41 0.22
CA LYS A 11 -12.55 -3.02 0.29
C LYS A 11 -13.16 -2.71 1.66
N GLU A 12 -13.97 -3.63 2.20
CA GLU A 12 -14.55 -3.47 3.54
C GLU A 12 -13.46 -3.48 4.62
N ALA A 13 -12.48 -4.39 4.54
CA ALA A 13 -11.36 -4.44 5.46
C ALA A 13 -10.56 -3.13 5.44
N ALA A 14 -10.24 -2.61 4.25
CA ALA A 14 -9.53 -1.35 4.09
C ALA A 14 -10.32 -0.15 4.66
N LYS A 15 -11.65 -0.10 4.45
CA LYS A 15 -12.51 0.96 5.02
C LYS A 15 -12.56 0.92 6.54
N GLU A 16 -12.71 -0.26 7.13
CA GLU A 16 -12.75 -0.44 8.59
C GLU A 16 -11.43 0.00 9.23
N ALA A 17 -10.30 -0.48 8.68
CA ALA A 17 -8.96 -0.10 9.09
C ALA A 17 -8.70 1.42 8.91
N GLY A 18 -9.10 2.00 7.78
CA GLY A 18 -8.96 3.44 7.53
C GLY A 18 -9.78 4.31 8.49
N ASN A 19 -10.98 3.87 8.87
CA ASN A 19 -11.79 4.54 9.89
C ASN A 19 -11.11 4.50 11.27
N PHE A 20 -10.48 3.38 11.61
CA PHE A 20 -9.70 3.25 12.83
C PHE A 20 -8.51 4.22 12.84
N LEU A 21 -7.72 4.26 11.78
CA LEU A 21 -6.56 5.16 11.64
C LEU A 21 -6.98 6.64 11.64
N THR A 22 -8.07 7.00 10.97
CA THR A 22 -8.58 8.37 10.95
C THR A 22 -8.99 8.84 12.35
N LYS A 23 -9.65 8.00 13.15
CA LYS A 23 -10.01 8.32 14.54
C LYS A 23 -8.77 8.52 15.43
N ASN A 24 -7.68 7.82 15.15
CA ASN A 24 -6.44 7.88 15.92
C ASN A 24 -5.41 8.88 15.36
N LYS A 25 -5.73 9.59 14.27
CA LYS A 25 -4.78 10.49 13.59
C LYS A 25 -4.19 11.57 14.49
N LEU A 26 -4.99 12.13 15.39
CA LEU A 26 -4.57 13.18 16.33
C LEU A 26 -4.19 12.65 17.72
N SER A 27 -4.29 11.35 17.98
CA SER A 27 -3.86 10.75 19.23
C SER A 27 -2.34 10.74 19.33
N LYS A 28 -1.81 10.62 20.55
CA LYS A 28 -0.38 10.37 20.76
C LYS A 28 -0.05 9.01 20.13
N LYS A 29 0.86 9.04 19.16
CA LYS A 29 1.32 7.83 18.47
C LYS A 29 2.46 7.20 19.24
N GLU A 30 2.29 5.96 19.66
CA GLU A 30 3.33 5.20 20.35
C GLU A 30 4.19 4.49 19.31
N ILE A 31 5.49 4.78 19.35
CA ILE A 31 6.48 4.11 18.49
C ILE A 31 6.74 2.74 19.11
N TYR A 32 6.48 1.70 18.33
CA TYR A 32 6.77 0.32 18.70
C TYR A 32 8.24 -0.05 18.41
N SER A 33 8.76 0.40 17.27
CA SER A 33 10.14 0.19 16.85
C SER A 33 10.59 1.35 15.97
N GLU A 34 11.87 1.71 16.07
CA GLU A 34 12.51 2.69 15.20
C GLU A 34 13.88 2.12 14.79
N GLU A 35 14.11 1.94 13.50
CA GLU A 35 15.34 1.37 12.97
C GLU A 35 15.81 2.19 11.76
N GLY A 36 16.89 2.96 11.94
CA GLY A 36 17.37 3.88 10.92
C GLY A 36 16.35 4.96 10.59
N ARG A 37 15.80 4.91 9.36
CA ARG A 37 14.74 5.84 8.89
C ARG A 37 13.34 5.23 8.95
N ASP A 38 13.24 3.97 9.36
CA ASP A 38 11.97 3.27 9.47
C ASP A 38 11.37 3.46 10.86
N ILE A 39 10.06 3.68 10.91
CA ILE A 39 9.27 3.89 12.13
C ILE A 39 8.08 2.95 12.08
N LYS A 40 7.94 2.11 13.12
CA LYS A 40 6.77 1.25 13.31
C LYS A 40 5.98 1.70 14.52
N LEU A 41 4.70 1.84 14.36
CA LEU A 41 3.79 2.29 15.40
C LEU A 41 3.01 1.12 15.99
N GLN A 42 2.56 1.24 17.21
CA GLN A 42 1.60 0.29 17.77
C GLN A 42 0.32 0.21 16.92
N LEU A 43 -0.05 1.32 16.27
CA LEU A 43 -1.20 1.39 15.38
C LEU A 43 -1.07 0.53 14.12
N ASP A 44 0.16 0.30 13.61
CA ASP A 44 0.39 -0.61 12.46
C ASP A 44 -0.10 -2.02 12.83
N ARG A 45 0.31 -2.53 13.99
CA ARG A 45 -0.09 -3.85 14.49
C ARG A 45 -1.59 -3.97 14.75
N GLU A 46 -2.19 -2.96 15.39
CA GLU A 46 -3.63 -2.94 15.67
C GLU A 46 -4.45 -2.89 14.39
N THR A 47 -3.95 -2.15 13.38
CA THR A 47 -4.58 -2.06 12.08
C THR A 47 -4.46 -3.37 11.30
N GLU A 48 -3.28 -4.02 11.33
CA GLU A 48 -3.12 -5.35 10.71
C GLU A 48 -4.04 -6.38 11.33
N ASP A 49 -4.20 -6.39 12.66
CA ASP A 49 -5.13 -7.26 13.37
C ASP A 49 -6.60 -7.08 12.90
N LEU A 50 -7.03 -5.83 12.71
CA LEU A 50 -8.37 -5.53 12.19
C LEU A 50 -8.56 -6.11 10.78
N ILE A 51 -7.59 -5.89 9.90
CA ILE A 51 -7.62 -6.40 8.52
C ILE A 51 -7.66 -7.94 8.54
N ARG A 52 -6.78 -8.60 9.30
CA ARG A 52 -6.71 -10.06 9.42
C ARG A 52 -8.04 -10.66 9.89
N LYS A 53 -8.68 -10.06 10.90
CA LYS A 53 -10.00 -10.48 11.38
C LYS A 53 -11.05 -10.42 10.29
N LYS A 54 -11.06 -9.35 9.48
CA LYS A 54 -12.04 -9.17 8.42
C LYS A 54 -11.88 -10.18 7.29
N ILE A 55 -10.64 -10.44 6.87
CA ILE A 55 -10.36 -11.37 5.75
C ILE A 55 -10.33 -12.85 6.19
N SER A 56 -10.35 -13.14 7.50
CA SER A 56 -10.28 -14.51 8.04
C SER A 56 -11.38 -15.43 7.51
N SER A 57 -12.55 -14.88 7.14
CA SER A 57 -13.66 -15.63 6.56
C SER A 57 -13.32 -16.31 5.22
N THR A 58 -12.20 -15.92 4.60
CA THR A 58 -11.74 -16.51 3.33
C THR A 58 -10.97 -17.81 3.53
N ASN A 59 -10.48 -18.09 4.76
CA ASN A 59 -9.57 -19.20 5.09
C ASN A 59 -8.27 -19.22 4.25
N ILE A 60 -7.88 -18.09 3.65
CA ILE A 60 -6.64 -17.93 2.89
C ILE A 60 -5.55 -17.41 3.83
N PRO A 61 -4.33 -17.98 3.79
CA PRO A 61 -3.21 -17.52 4.61
C PRO A 61 -2.92 -16.02 4.41
N VAL A 62 -2.34 -15.38 5.42
CA VAL A 62 -2.03 -13.96 5.42
C VAL A 62 -0.55 -13.74 5.69
N LEU A 63 0.11 -13.04 4.78
CA LEU A 63 1.42 -12.43 4.97
C LEU A 63 1.22 -10.94 5.25
N GLY A 64 1.56 -10.50 6.45
CA GLY A 64 1.48 -9.09 6.85
C GLY A 64 2.85 -8.54 7.19
N GLU A 65 2.98 -7.23 7.16
CA GLU A 65 4.24 -6.55 7.48
C GLU A 65 4.62 -6.70 8.96
N GLU A 66 3.63 -6.64 9.87
CA GLU A 66 3.85 -6.57 11.30
C GLU A 66 3.91 -7.94 12.00
N PHE A 67 3.07 -8.87 11.58
CA PHE A 67 3.01 -10.21 12.17
C PHE A 67 3.63 -11.28 11.28
N GLY A 68 4.13 -10.89 10.09
CA GLY A 68 4.65 -11.85 9.13
C GLY A 68 3.56 -12.83 8.66
N GLY A 69 3.96 -14.06 8.40
CA GLY A 69 3.08 -15.12 7.92
C GLY A 69 3.83 -16.13 7.07
N GLU A 70 3.10 -16.99 6.39
CA GLU A 70 3.70 -17.96 5.49
C GLU A 70 4.18 -17.29 4.19
N GLU A 71 5.49 -17.22 4.01
CA GLU A 71 6.12 -16.61 2.82
C GLU A 71 6.09 -17.51 1.58
N SER A 72 5.47 -18.69 1.66
CA SER A 72 5.41 -19.62 0.55
C SER A 72 4.82 -18.95 -0.70
N SER A 73 5.66 -18.75 -1.70
CA SER A 73 5.23 -18.20 -3.00
C SER A 73 4.38 -19.19 -3.82
N GLU A 74 4.21 -20.42 -3.36
CA GLU A 74 3.49 -21.48 -4.07
C GLU A 74 1.99 -21.51 -3.78
N LEU A 75 1.53 -20.80 -2.73
CA LEU A 75 0.13 -20.80 -2.29
C LEU A 75 -0.53 -19.44 -2.47
N GLU A 76 -1.84 -19.46 -2.64
CA GLU A 76 -2.65 -18.25 -2.51
C GLU A 76 -2.49 -17.66 -1.11
N ARG A 77 -2.30 -16.35 -1.05
CA ARG A 77 -2.17 -15.62 0.22
C ARG A 77 -2.65 -14.18 0.09
N TRP A 78 -3.18 -13.67 1.15
CA TRP A 78 -3.32 -12.22 1.33
C TRP A 78 -1.97 -11.62 1.68
N VAL A 79 -1.64 -10.48 1.08
CA VAL A 79 -0.47 -9.66 1.43
C VAL A 79 -0.99 -8.32 1.91
N ILE A 80 -0.57 -7.90 3.11
CA ILE A 80 -1.11 -6.73 3.79
C ILE A 80 0.02 -5.81 4.22
N ASP A 81 -0.14 -4.53 3.91
CA ASP A 81 0.58 -3.43 4.55
C ASP A 81 -0.48 -2.52 5.22
N PRO A 82 -0.52 -2.48 6.55
CA PRO A 82 -1.55 -1.75 7.29
C PRO A 82 -1.43 -0.24 7.16
N ILE A 83 -0.21 0.30 7.04
CA ILE A 83 0.05 1.74 6.86
C ILE A 83 1.25 1.94 5.94
N ASP A 84 1.09 1.74 4.64
CA ASP A 84 2.13 2.14 3.67
C ASP A 84 2.38 3.65 3.77
N GLY A 85 3.57 4.02 4.21
CA GLY A 85 3.95 5.38 4.55
C GLY A 85 3.77 5.71 6.04
N THR A 86 4.12 4.80 6.95
CA THR A 86 4.05 4.97 8.41
C THR A 86 4.74 6.25 8.88
N ALA A 87 5.91 6.59 8.31
CA ALA A 87 6.63 7.83 8.63
C ALA A 87 5.82 9.09 8.26
N ASN A 88 5.03 9.06 7.20
CA ASN A 88 4.12 10.14 6.82
C ASN A 88 2.96 10.23 7.82
N TYR A 89 2.33 9.10 8.11
CA TYR A 89 1.23 9.03 9.09
C TYR A 89 1.68 9.53 10.47
N PHE A 90 2.87 9.13 10.93
CA PHE A 90 3.46 9.59 12.20
C PHE A 90 3.58 11.11 12.25
N ARG A 91 3.97 11.73 11.15
CA ARG A 91 4.15 13.19 11.01
C ARG A 91 2.86 13.95 10.66
N GLY A 92 1.74 13.26 10.51
CA GLY A 92 0.45 13.86 10.15
C GLY A 92 0.33 14.25 8.67
N LEU A 93 1.18 13.72 7.80
CA LEU A 93 1.08 13.90 6.36
C LEU A 93 0.04 12.92 5.78
N ASP A 94 -0.63 13.34 4.70
CA ASP A 94 -1.74 12.59 4.10
C ASP A 94 -1.31 11.52 3.08
N GLN A 95 -0.02 11.46 2.76
CA GLN A 95 0.55 10.50 1.79
C GLN A 95 0.85 9.16 2.47
N CYS A 96 -0.20 8.50 2.92
CA CYS A 96 -0.16 7.14 3.46
C CYS A 96 -1.47 6.42 3.14
N CYS A 97 -1.43 5.10 3.06
CA CYS A 97 -2.59 4.31 2.66
C CYS A 97 -2.57 2.93 3.31
N ILE A 98 -3.66 2.20 3.16
CA ILE A 98 -3.75 0.78 3.43
C ILE A 98 -3.60 0.04 2.11
N SER A 99 -2.76 -0.99 2.08
CA SER A 99 -2.56 -1.86 0.92
C SER A 99 -2.95 -3.30 1.26
N ILE A 100 -3.85 -3.89 0.47
CA ILE A 100 -4.32 -5.27 0.64
C ILE A 100 -4.33 -5.94 -0.74
N ALA A 101 -3.63 -7.05 -0.89
CA ALA A 101 -3.61 -7.82 -2.13
C ALA A 101 -3.89 -9.31 -1.87
N LEU A 102 -4.62 -9.96 -2.77
CA LEU A 102 -4.67 -11.41 -2.87
C LEU A 102 -3.73 -11.83 -3.99
N MET A 103 -2.76 -12.67 -3.64
CA MET A 103 -1.75 -13.18 -4.56
C MET A 103 -1.96 -14.68 -4.79
N ASP A 104 -1.80 -15.13 -6.02
CA ASP A 104 -1.53 -16.55 -6.35
C ASP A 104 -0.13 -16.63 -6.95
N LYS A 105 0.79 -17.28 -6.25
CA LYS A 105 2.21 -17.25 -6.58
C LYS A 105 2.71 -15.80 -6.71
N ASN A 106 3.09 -15.41 -7.93
CA ASN A 106 3.57 -14.06 -8.24
C ASN A 106 2.53 -13.20 -8.98
N GLU A 107 1.29 -13.68 -9.13
CA GLU A 107 0.20 -12.96 -9.79
C GLU A 107 -0.72 -12.29 -8.75
N ALA A 108 -0.97 -11.00 -8.89
CA ALA A 108 -1.97 -10.31 -8.11
C ALA A 108 -3.38 -10.59 -8.69
N LEU A 109 -4.24 -11.20 -7.89
CA LEU A 109 -5.61 -11.54 -8.26
C LEU A 109 -6.61 -10.46 -7.87
N VAL A 110 -6.37 -9.83 -6.70
CA VAL A 110 -7.16 -8.72 -6.15
C VAL A 110 -6.19 -7.72 -5.55
N GLY A 111 -6.47 -6.43 -5.68
CA GLY A 111 -5.70 -5.37 -5.05
C GLY A 111 -6.59 -4.22 -4.62
N VAL A 112 -6.33 -3.71 -3.42
CA VAL A 112 -6.95 -2.50 -2.86
C VAL A 112 -5.87 -1.62 -2.29
N VAL A 113 -5.83 -0.36 -2.73
CA VAL A 113 -5.02 0.71 -2.14
C VAL A 113 -5.98 1.81 -1.69
N TYR A 114 -6.07 2.05 -0.39
CA TYR A 114 -7.02 2.99 0.18
C TYR A 114 -6.33 4.14 0.92
N ASN A 115 -6.35 5.32 0.31
CA ASN A 115 -5.97 6.56 1.00
C ASN A 115 -7.13 7.01 1.91
N PHE A 116 -7.06 6.64 3.17
CA PHE A 116 -8.09 6.95 4.15
C PHE A 116 -8.14 8.44 4.56
N ASN A 117 -7.16 9.25 4.14
CA ASN A 117 -7.13 10.68 4.44
C ASN A 117 -8.04 11.49 3.50
N ASN A 118 -8.21 11.04 2.25
CA ASN A 118 -9.04 11.71 1.25
C ASN A 118 -10.19 10.84 0.72
N GLY A 119 -10.26 9.56 1.14
CA GLY A 119 -11.31 8.62 0.74
C GLY A 119 -11.12 8.02 -0.67
N GLU A 120 -9.94 8.19 -1.29
CA GLU A 120 -9.62 7.55 -2.57
C GLU A 120 -9.32 6.07 -2.39
N MET A 121 -10.11 5.22 -3.02
CA MET A 121 -9.92 3.77 -3.03
C MET A 121 -9.68 3.28 -4.44
N TYR A 122 -8.45 2.89 -4.71
CA TYR A 122 -8.08 2.15 -5.91
C TYR A 122 -8.34 0.67 -5.65
N ALA A 123 -9.16 0.06 -6.48
CA ALA A 123 -9.59 -1.32 -6.30
C ALA A 123 -9.61 -2.04 -7.64
N ALA A 124 -8.93 -3.20 -7.72
CA ALA A 124 -8.82 -3.98 -8.93
C ALA A 124 -8.95 -5.46 -8.63
N ALA A 125 -9.49 -6.22 -9.57
CA ALA A 125 -9.41 -7.67 -9.56
C ALA A 125 -9.22 -8.20 -10.97
N LYS A 126 -8.61 -9.38 -11.06
CA LYS A 126 -8.39 -10.08 -12.32
C LYS A 126 -9.71 -10.17 -13.11
N GLU A 127 -9.67 -9.80 -14.38
CA GLU A 127 -10.82 -9.76 -15.31
C GLU A 127 -11.87 -8.66 -15.04
N LEU A 128 -11.81 -7.94 -13.91
CA LEU A 128 -12.78 -6.89 -13.59
C LEU A 128 -12.28 -5.49 -13.94
N GLY A 129 -10.95 -5.30 -14.05
CA GLY A 129 -10.32 -4.00 -14.28
C GLY A 129 -10.06 -3.23 -12.99
N CYS A 130 -9.63 -1.97 -13.12
CA CYS A 130 -9.30 -1.09 -12.02
C CYS A 130 -10.30 0.05 -11.89
N TYR A 131 -10.61 0.41 -10.64
CA TYR A 131 -11.55 1.46 -10.30
C TYR A 131 -10.95 2.38 -9.23
N LEU A 132 -11.16 3.67 -9.39
CA LEU A 132 -11.01 4.67 -8.33
C LEU A 132 -12.41 4.96 -7.79
N ASN A 133 -12.68 4.54 -6.56
CA ASN A 133 -14.01 4.48 -6.00
C ASN A 133 -14.94 3.68 -6.94
N ASP A 134 -15.97 4.30 -7.51
CA ASP A 134 -16.92 3.64 -8.41
C ASP A 134 -16.62 3.92 -9.90
N SER A 135 -15.57 4.70 -10.21
CA SER A 135 -15.21 5.10 -11.57
C SER A 135 -14.09 4.23 -12.12
N LYS A 136 -14.31 3.62 -13.29
CA LYS A 136 -13.27 2.84 -13.96
C LYS A 136 -12.11 3.75 -14.37
N VAL A 137 -10.88 3.29 -14.09
CA VAL A 137 -9.65 4.01 -14.44
C VAL A 137 -8.73 3.12 -15.28
N THR A 138 -7.85 3.78 -16.04
CA THR A 138 -6.82 3.14 -16.85
C THR A 138 -5.56 3.99 -16.79
N VAL A 139 -4.40 3.36 -16.96
CA VAL A 139 -3.13 4.08 -17.06
C VAL A 139 -3.12 5.06 -18.22
N SER A 140 -2.29 6.10 -18.11
CA SER A 140 -2.11 7.10 -19.17
C SER A 140 -1.41 6.50 -20.40
N ASN A 141 -1.60 7.13 -21.59
CA ASN A 141 -0.92 6.73 -22.82
C ASN A 141 0.47 7.38 -22.98
N ILE A 142 1.04 7.94 -21.90
CA ILE A 142 2.33 8.61 -21.95
C ILE A 142 3.44 7.56 -21.92
N ASN A 143 4.22 7.48 -23.01
CA ASN A 143 5.29 6.50 -23.20
C ASN A 143 6.69 7.13 -23.37
N GLN A 144 6.84 8.42 -23.10
CA GLN A 144 8.09 9.15 -23.22
C GLN A 144 8.50 9.74 -21.87
N LYS A 145 9.73 9.45 -21.40
CA LYS A 145 10.27 9.96 -20.13
C LYS A 145 10.12 11.49 -19.97
N ASN A 146 10.46 12.25 -21.02
CA ASN A 146 10.39 13.71 -21.01
C ASN A 146 8.97 14.31 -20.96
N LYS A 147 7.94 13.47 -21.07
CA LYS A 147 6.53 13.85 -20.91
C LYS A 147 5.92 13.26 -19.63
N ALA A 148 6.53 12.23 -19.06
CA ALA A 148 6.05 11.51 -17.90
C ALA A 148 6.58 12.07 -16.57
N SER A 149 5.82 11.86 -15.51
CA SER A 149 6.30 12.00 -14.14
C SER A 149 6.70 10.64 -13.60
N LEU A 150 7.87 10.58 -12.94
CA LEU A 150 8.33 9.41 -12.21
C LEU A 150 7.93 9.55 -10.75
N THR A 151 7.37 8.50 -10.17
CA THR A 151 7.26 8.34 -8.72
C THR A 151 8.32 7.36 -8.24
N THR A 152 9.02 7.70 -7.17
CA THR A 152 10.12 6.89 -6.64
C THR A 152 10.36 7.20 -5.16
N GLY A 153 11.33 6.53 -4.55
CA GLY A 153 11.80 6.76 -3.18
C GLY A 153 13.13 6.08 -2.94
N PHE A 154 13.74 6.36 -1.80
CA PHE A 154 14.94 5.67 -1.33
C PHE A 154 14.54 4.63 -0.28
N PRO A 155 15.10 3.41 -0.33
CA PRO A 155 14.91 2.41 0.72
C PRO A 155 15.27 2.98 2.10
N ALA A 156 14.44 2.71 3.10
CA ALA A 156 14.69 3.19 4.46
C ALA A 156 15.94 2.56 5.09
N SER A 157 16.24 1.32 4.69
CA SER A 157 17.39 0.54 5.17
C SER A 157 18.76 0.98 4.62
N GLU A 158 18.80 1.83 3.59
CA GLU A 158 20.04 2.25 2.95
C GLU A 158 20.34 3.73 3.18
N THR A 159 21.63 4.09 3.12
CA THR A 159 22.05 5.49 3.18
C THR A 159 21.80 6.18 1.82
N ILE A 160 21.63 7.50 1.83
CA ILE A 160 21.45 8.26 0.58
C ILE A 160 22.71 8.18 -0.27
N GLU A 161 23.88 8.11 0.35
CA GLU A 161 25.17 8.02 -0.33
C GLU A 161 25.31 6.73 -1.16
N SER A 162 24.71 5.62 -0.72
CA SER A 162 24.71 4.36 -1.48
C SER A 162 23.84 4.41 -2.74
N GLN A 163 23.06 5.48 -2.93
CA GLN A 163 22.10 5.64 -4.01
C GLN A 163 22.55 6.58 -5.12
N TYR A 164 23.84 6.94 -5.18
CA TYR A 164 24.33 7.88 -6.21
C TYR A 164 24.07 7.40 -7.64
N ASP A 165 24.25 6.11 -7.93
CA ASP A 165 24.01 5.55 -9.26
C ASP A 165 22.53 5.67 -9.66
N PHE A 166 21.61 5.57 -8.70
CA PHE A 166 20.18 5.76 -8.91
C PHE A 166 19.85 7.19 -9.39
N LEU A 167 20.62 8.20 -9.00
CA LEU A 167 20.40 9.59 -9.45
C LEU A 167 20.56 9.74 -10.97
N GLU A 168 21.38 8.91 -11.60
CA GLU A 168 21.54 8.90 -13.07
C GLU A 168 20.24 8.42 -13.75
N ASP A 169 19.52 7.46 -13.15
CA ASP A 169 18.26 6.95 -13.66
C ASP A 169 17.12 7.98 -13.61
N LEU A 170 17.27 9.00 -12.77
CA LEU A 170 16.31 10.10 -12.67
C LEU A 170 16.40 11.10 -13.83
N LYS A 171 17.45 11.03 -14.63
CA LYS A 171 17.64 11.93 -15.78
C LYS A 171 16.60 11.69 -16.88
N GLY A 172 16.15 12.76 -17.47
CA GLY A 172 15.25 12.73 -18.64
C GLY A 172 13.76 12.65 -18.30
N TRP A 173 13.37 12.46 -17.04
CA TRP A 173 11.98 12.53 -16.63
C TRP A 173 11.49 13.99 -16.54
N LYS A 174 10.24 14.24 -16.94
CA LYS A 174 9.64 15.59 -16.90
C LYS A 174 9.51 16.12 -15.47
N LYS A 175 9.13 15.27 -14.55
CA LYS A 175 9.00 15.55 -13.11
C LYS A 175 9.35 14.30 -12.31
N ILE A 176 9.78 14.50 -11.08
CA ILE A 176 10.04 13.45 -10.11
C ILE A 176 9.19 13.74 -8.86
N ARG A 177 8.61 12.72 -8.29
CA ARG A 177 7.82 12.77 -7.05
C ARG A 177 8.29 11.70 -6.09
N MET A 178 8.41 12.03 -4.81
CA MET A 178 8.70 11.12 -3.72
C MET A 178 7.59 11.29 -2.68
N PHE A 179 6.64 10.36 -2.67
CA PHE A 179 5.48 10.44 -1.78
C PHE A 179 5.73 9.79 -0.43
N GLY A 180 6.76 8.92 -0.31
CA GLY A 180 7.00 8.14 0.91
C GLY A 180 5.94 7.07 1.18
N SER A 181 5.23 6.65 0.13
CA SER A 181 4.25 5.57 0.10
C SER A 181 4.38 4.89 -1.26
N ALA A 182 4.78 3.63 -1.26
CA ALA A 182 5.01 2.87 -2.48
C ALA A 182 3.69 2.49 -3.17
N ALA A 183 2.70 2.06 -2.39
CA ALA A 183 1.41 1.66 -2.93
C ALA A 183 0.64 2.84 -3.54
N LEU A 184 0.65 4.05 -2.90
CA LEU A 184 0.07 5.24 -3.52
C LEU A 184 0.81 5.64 -4.79
N SER A 185 2.15 5.53 -4.79
CA SER A 185 2.95 5.81 -5.97
C SER A 185 2.55 4.95 -7.16
N CYS A 186 2.29 3.65 -6.93
CA CYS A 186 1.79 2.73 -7.95
C CYS A 186 0.34 3.03 -8.35
N ALA A 187 -0.52 3.38 -7.39
CA ALA A 187 -1.93 3.66 -7.66
C ALA A 187 -2.15 4.95 -8.49
N TYR A 188 -1.22 5.92 -8.42
CA TYR A 188 -1.32 7.18 -9.16
C TYR A 188 -0.81 7.11 -10.62
N VAL A 189 -0.32 5.96 -11.07
CA VAL A 189 0.09 5.72 -12.47
C VAL A 189 -1.12 5.41 -13.33
#